data_a6d7a0c99baa4b785b511f0f683a1ed8
#
_entry.id   a6d7a0c99baa4b785b511f0f683a1ed8
#
_cell.length_a   1.000
_cell.length_b   1.000
_cell.length_c   1.000
_cell.angle_alpha   90.00
_cell.angle_beta   90.00
_cell.angle_gamma   90.00
#
_symmetry.space_group_name_H-M   'P 1'
#
loop_
_entity.id
_entity.type
_entity.pdbx_description
1 polymer ?
#
loop_
_entity_poly.entity_id
_entity_poly.type
_entity_poly.pdbx_seq_one_letter_code
_entity_poly.pdbx_strand_id
1 'polypeptide(L)'
;MAVSIKSAREIELMREAGKRLAHVHQELEAMIAPGISTWEIDAKGEKLIRDCGCIPNFLHYNGYPASICVSVNDEVVHGIPRKDRYLKEGDIVSLDAGLIYKGYHCLLYTSPSPRD
;
A
#
# COMPACT_ATOMS: atom_id res chain seq x y z
N MET A 1 23.59 16.78 -10.76
CA MET A 1 22.54 15.77 -10.79
C MET A 1 22.22 15.40 -12.23
N ALA A 2 22.30 14.13 -12.54
CA ALA A 2 21.98 13.70 -13.90
C ALA A 2 20.46 13.67 -14.08
N VAL A 3 20.00 14.24 -15.18
CA VAL A 3 18.61 14.14 -15.57
C VAL A 3 18.50 12.98 -16.56
N SER A 4 17.78 11.93 -16.19
CA SER A 4 17.59 10.83 -17.11
C SER A 4 16.29 11.02 -17.88
N ILE A 5 16.41 10.92 -19.20
CA ILE A 5 15.25 10.96 -20.07
C ILE A 5 14.78 9.53 -20.26
N LYS A 6 13.54 9.26 -19.86
CA LYS A 6 12.98 7.94 -19.99
C LYS A 6 12.42 7.72 -21.38
N SER A 7 12.58 6.52 -21.90
CA SER A 7 12.01 6.14 -23.19
C SER A 7 10.48 6.07 -23.10
N ALA A 8 9.83 6.09 -24.26
CA ALA A 8 8.36 5.96 -24.30
C ALA A 8 7.90 4.65 -23.67
N ARG A 9 8.67 3.56 -23.84
CA ARG A 9 8.35 2.27 -23.21
C ARG A 9 8.45 2.35 -21.69
N GLU A 10 9.48 3.02 -21.16
CA GLU A 10 9.65 3.17 -19.71
C GLU A 10 8.53 4.00 -19.10
N ILE A 11 8.13 5.08 -19.77
CA ILE A 11 7.00 5.90 -19.32
C ILE A 11 5.72 5.08 -19.30
N GLU A 12 5.50 4.25 -20.30
CA GLU A 12 4.31 3.40 -20.37
C GLU A 12 4.30 2.37 -19.23
N LEU A 13 5.44 1.76 -18.92
CA LEU A 13 5.55 0.82 -17.81
C LEU A 13 5.31 1.49 -16.47
N MET A 14 5.80 2.71 -16.27
CA MET A 14 5.57 3.47 -15.06
C MET A 14 4.10 3.86 -14.90
N ARG A 15 3.46 4.23 -16.00
CA ARG A 15 2.03 4.56 -16.02
C ARG A 15 1.19 3.34 -15.65
N GLU A 16 1.54 2.18 -16.19
CA GLU A 16 0.85 0.94 -15.88
C GLU A 16 1.03 0.55 -14.41
N ALA A 17 2.24 0.71 -13.88
CA ALA A 17 2.50 0.46 -12.44
C ALA A 17 1.62 1.35 -11.58
N GLY A 18 1.51 2.63 -11.93
CA GLY A 18 0.68 3.59 -11.21
C GLY A 18 -0.79 3.21 -11.22
N LYS A 19 -1.31 2.76 -12.35
CA LYS A 19 -2.70 2.31 -12.47
C LYS A 19 -2.99 1.11 -11.58
N ARG A 20 -2.08 0.15 -11.57
CA ARG A 20 -2.22 -1.05 -10.74
C ARG A 20 -2.19 -0.70 -9.26
N LEU A 21 -1.29 0.18 -8.86
CA LEU A 21 -1.19 0.63 -7.48
C LEU A 21 -2.44 1.42 -7.06
N ALA A 22 -2.95 2.30 -7.92
CA ALA A 22 -4.18 3.04 -7.64
C ALA A 22 -5.36 2.09 -7.42
N HIS A 23 -5.46 1.02 -8.22
CA HIS A 23 -6.50 0.01 -8.03
C HIS A 23 -6.37 -0.68 -6.67
N VAL A 24 -5.14 -1.04 -6.27
CA VAL A 24 -4.89 -1.64 -4.96
C VAL A 24 -5.36 -0.70 -3.85
N HIS A 25 -5.03 0.58 -3.92
CA HIS A 25 -5.47 1.56 -2.92
C HIS A 25 -6.97 1.72 -2.88
N GLN A 26 -7.65 1.75 -4.03
CA GLN A 26 -9.10 1.84 -4.09
C GLN A 26 -9.77 0.67 -3.37
N GLU A 27 -9.27 -0.54 -3.62
CA GLU A 27 -9.80 -1.73 -2.97
C GLU A 27 -9.53 -1.74 -1.47
N LEU A 28 -8.36 -1.28 -1.05
CA LEU A 28 -8.02 -1.18 0.36
C LEU A 28 -8.89 -0.14 1.06
N GLU A 29 -9.10 1.01 0.43
CA GLU A 29 -9.97 2.04 1.00
C GLU A 29 -11.40 1.55 1.19
N ALA A 30 -11.89 0.73 0.25
CA ALA A 30 -13.25 0.20 0.32
C ALA A 30 -13.44 -0.76 1.49
N MET A 31 -12.37 -1.38 2.00
CA MET A 31 -12.47 -2.31 3.12
C MET A 31 -12.24 -1.65 4.48
N ILE A 32 -11.82 -0.38 4.52
CA ILE A 32 -11.56 0.32 5.77
C ILE A 32 -12.89 0.58 6.49
N ALA A 33 -13.04 -0.03 7.66
CA ALA A 33 -14.25 0.07 8.47
C ALA A 33 -13.91 -0.20 9.93
N PRO A 34 -14.73 0.28 10.88
CA PRO A 34 -14.52 -0.08 12.27
C PRO A 34 -14.61 -1.59 12.46
N GLY A 35 -13.71 -2.14 13.27
CA GLY A 35 -13.66 -3.56 13.57
C GLY A 35 -12.74 -4.39 12.70
N ILE A 36 -12.19 -3.82 11.63
CA ILE A 36 -11.20 -4.54 10.83
C ILE A 36 -9.82 -4.42 11.47
N SER A 37 -9.02 -5.48 11.39
CA SER A 37 -7.65 -5.43 11.92
C SER A 37 -6.69 -4.89 10.88
N THR A 38 -5.58 -4.30 11.34
CA THR A 38 -4.55 -3.80 10.43
C THR A 38 -3.90 -4.97 9.68
N TRP A 39 -3.85 -6.16 10.30
CA TRP A 39 -3.31 -7.34 9.64
C TRP A 39 -4.18 -7.76 8.44
N GLU A 40 -5.51 -7.66 8.55
CA GLU A 40 -6.40 -7.98 7.44
C GLU A 40 -6.19 -7.03 6.27
N ILE A 41 -5.90 -5.76 6.54
CA ILE A 41 -5.59 -4.77 5.51
C ILE A 41 -4.31 -5.18 4.77
N ASP A 42 -3.30 -5.59 5.50
CA ASP A 42 -2.03 -6.04 4.92
C ASP A 42 -2.23 -7.29 4.06
N ALA A 43 -2.94 -8.28 4.58
CA ALA A 43 -3.18 -9.53 3.87
C ALA A 43 -3.92 -9.27 2.55
N LYS A 44 -4.92 -8.40 2.57
CA LYS A 44 -5.65 -8.03 1.36
C LYS A 44 -4.77 -7.26 0.39
N GLY A 45 -3.93 -6.36 0.91
CA GLY A 45 -3.01 -5.59 0.08
C GLY A 45 -2.01 -6.47 -0.64
N GLU A 46 -1.42 -7.42 0.05
CA GLU A 46 -0.50 -8.37 -0.58
C GLU A 46 -1.19 -9.17 -1.68
N LYS A 47 -2.39 -9.67 -1.41
CA LYS A 47 -3.16 -10.42 -2.40
C LYS A 47 -3.46 -9.57 -3.64
N LEU A 48 -3.90 -8.34 -3.45
CA LEU A 48 -4.22 -7.43 -4.56
C LEU A 48 -2.98 -7.12 -5.40
N ILE A 49 -1.85 -6.87 -4.77
CA ILE A 49 -0.61 -6.58 -5.47
C ILE A 49 -0.16 -7.78 -6.30
N ARG A 50 -0.22 -8.99 -5.73
CA ARG A 50 0.18 -10.20 -6.45
C ARG A 50 -0.81 -10.55 -7.55
N ASP A 51 -2.10 -10.32 -7.34
CA ASP A 51 -3.13 -10.56 -8.35
C ASP A 51 -2.97 -9.63 -9.56
N CYS A 52 -2.35 -8.47 -9.36
CA CYS A 52 -2.01 -7.56 -10.46
C CYS A 52 -0.74 -7.96 -11.21
N GLY A 53 -0.10 -9.05 -10.84
CA GLY A 53 1.15 -9.48 -11.44
C GLY A 53 2.36 -8.69 -10.96
N CYS A 54 2.26 -8.07 -9.78
CA CYS A 54 3.30 -7.23 -9.20
C CYS A 54 3.88 -7.86 -7.94
N ILE A 55 4.97 -7.27 -7.45
CA ILE A 55 5.63 -7.73 -6.23
C ILE A 55 5.47 -6.63 -5.18
N PRO A 56 5.09 -6.98 -3.92
CA PRO A 56 5.01 -5.99 -2.85
C PRO A 56 6.38 -5.36 -2.58
N ASN A 57 6.41 -4.03 -2.55
CA ASN A 57 7.66 -3.29 -2.43
C ASN A 57 8.25 -3.33 -1.02
N PHE A 58 7.38 -3.32 0.01
CA PHE A 58 7.84 -3.26 1.40
C PHE A 58 8.21 -4.62 1.99
N LEU A 59 7.65 -5.71 1.47
CA LEU A 59 7.84 -7.03 2.06
C LEU A 59 9.31 -7.40 2.06
N HIS A 60 9.84 -7.68 3.25
CA HIS A 60 11.24 -8.01 3.51
C HIS A 60 12.25 -6.91 3.19
N TYR A 61 11.79 -5.71 2.81
CA TYR A 61 12.70 -4.59 2.60
C TYR A 61 13.20 -4.11 3.96
N ASN A 62 14.52 -4.14 4.16
CA ASN A 62 15.15 -3.78 5.44
C ASN A 62 14.51 -4.52 6.63
N GLY A 63 14.09 -5.76 6.42
CA GLY A 63 13.48 -6.57 7.47
C GLY A 63 12.02 -6.23 7.76
N TYR A 64 11.36 -5.41 6.95
CA TYR A 64 9.95 -5.09 7.16
C TYR A 64 9.09 -6.36 6.96
N PRO A 65 8.26 -6.72 7.96
CA PRO A 65 7.58 -8.03 7.95
C PRO A 65 6.25 -8.06 7.20
N ALA A 66 5.86 -6.99 6.50
CA ALA A 66 4.54 -6.90 5.90
C ALA A 66 4.62 -6.23 4.53
N SER A 67 3.51 -6.26 3.80
CA SER A 67 3.42 -5.68 2.43
C SER A 67 2.94 -4.25 2.43
N ILE A 68 2.16 -3.86 3.44
CA ILE A 68 1.54 -2.53 3.54
C ILE A 68 1.94 -1.90 4.87
N CYS A 69 2.18 -0.60 4.88
CA CYS A 69 2.31 0.15 6.13
C CYS A 69 0.94 0.71 6.49
N VAL A 70 0.44 0.35 7.66
CA VAL A 70 -0.87 0.81 8.15
C VAL A 70 -0.63 1.56 9.46
N SER A 71 -0.67 2.87 9.40
CA SER A 71 -0.46 3.72 10.57
C SER A 71 -1.82 4.25 11.07
N VAL A 72 -2.05 4.11 12.36
CA VAL A 72 -3.32 4.51 12.99
C VAL A 72 -3.04 5.61 14.00
N ASN A 73 -3.73 6.73 13.85
CA ASN A 73 -3.63 7.90 14.74
C ASN A 73 -2.18 8.41 14.87
N ASP A 74 -1.59 8.29 16.06
CA ASP A 74 -0.28 8.87 16.38
C ASP A 74 0.91 8.02 15.91
N GLU A 75 0.68 6.91 15.24
CA GLU A 75 1.77 6.13 14.69
C GLU A 75 2.43 6.94 13.57
N VAL A 76 3.68 7.32 13.77
CA VAL A 76 4.34 8.28 12.88
C VAL A 76 5.06 7.58 11.74
N VAL A 77 5.62 6.40 11.98
CA VAL A 77 6.48 5.72 11.00
C VAL A 77 6.14 4.23 10.97
N HIS A 78 5.92 3.71 9.77
CA HIS A 78 5.85 2.27 9.51
C HIS A 78 4.98 1.49 10.51
N GLY A 79 3.70 1.82 10.56
CA GLY A 79 2.76 1.04 11.35
C GLY A 79 2.75 -0.40 10.85
N ILE A 80 3.33 -1.31 11.65
CA ILE A 80 3.39 -2.73 11.30
C ILE A 80 2.00 -3.33 11.54
N PRO A 81 1.40 -3.96 10.52
CA PRO A 81 0.08 -4.58 10.69
C PRO A 81 0.07 -5.66 11.77
N ARG A 82 -0.97 -5.67 12.58
CA ARG A 82 -1.12 -6.61 13.71
C ARG A 82 -2.51 -7.20 13.72
N LYS A 83 -2.60 -8.46 14.12
CA LYS A 83 -3.88 -9.16 14.22
C LYS A 83 -4.75 -8.63 15.36
N ASP A 84 -4.13 -8.08 16.39
CA ASP A 84 -4.83 -7.56 17.58
C ASP A 84 -5.08 -6.04 17.52
N ARG A 85 -4.74 -5.39 16.42
CA ARG A 85 -4.97 -3.96 16.25
C ARG A 85 -6.19 -3.74 15.36
N TYR A 86 -7.31 -3.37 15.96
CA TYR A 86 -8.57 -3.16 15.26
C TYR A 86 -8.85 -1.67 15.08
N LEU A 87 -9.39 -1.32 13.92
CA LEU A 87 -9.80 0.05 13.65
C LEU A 87 -11.08 0.38 14.41
N LYS A 88 -11.19 1.63 14.83
CA LYS A 88 -12.37 2.16 15.51
C LYS A 88 -12.90 3.36 14.74
N GLU A 89 -14.19 3.63 14.87
CA GLU A 89 -14.77 4.83 14.31
C GLU A 89 -14.03 6.06 14.85
N GLY A 90 -13.68 6.97 13.95
CA GLY A 90 -12.93 8.17 14.32
C GLY A 90 -11.42 8.05 14.23
N ASP A 91 -10.89 6.84 14.03
CA ASP A 91 -9.45 6.67 13.84
C ASP A 91 -8.99 7.34 12.55
N ILE A 92 -7.78 7.90 12.60
CA ILE A 92 -7.10 8.40 11.40
C ILE A 92 -6.18 7.29 10.93
N VAL A 93 -6.40 6.82 9.70
CA VAL A 93 -5.66 5.69 9.14
C VAL A 93 -4.85 6.18 7.95
N SER A 94 -3.58 5.84 7.94
CA SER A 94 -2.68 6.15 6.83
C SER A 94 -2.17 4.87 6.21
N LEU A 95 -2.32 4.74 4.91
CA LEU A 95 -1.88 3.57 4.16
C LEU A 95 -0.73 3.93 3.24
N ASP A 96 0.38 3.24 3.40
CA ASP A 96 1.49 3.27 2.47
C ASP A 96 1.58 1.94 1.77
N ALA A 97 1.44 1.95 0.46
CA ALA A 97 1.59 0.75 -0.34
C ALA A 97 2.54 1.00 -1.49
N GLY A 98 3.26 -0.01 -1.87
CA GLY A 98 4.15 0.07 -3.01
C GLY A 98 4.19 -1.26 -3.74
N LEU A 99 4.46 -1.21 -5.02
CA LEU A 99 4.61 -2.40 -5.83
C LEU A 99 5.76 -2.26 -6.81
N ILE A 100 6.23 -3.41 -7.27
CA ILE A 100 7.25 -3.49 -8.31
C ILE A 100 6.59 -4.14 -9.52
N TYR A 101 6.53 -3.41 -10.62
CA TYR A 101 5.99 -3.91 -11.88
C TYR A 101 7.09 -3.91 -12.94
N LYS A 102 7.47 -5.10 -13.38
CA LYS A 102 8.54 -5.28 -14.38
C LYS A 102 9.81 -4.49 -14.04
N GLY A 103 10.18 -4.52 -12.76
CA GLY A 103 11.37 -3.84 -12.26
C GLY A 103 11.17 -2.38 -11.88
N TYR A 104 10.00 -1.79 -12.10
CA TYR A 104 9.72 -0.40 -11.73
C TYR A 104 9.02 -0.34 -10.38
N HIS A 105 9.57 0.46 -9.46
CA HIS A 105 9.03 0.68 -8.14
C HIS A 105 8.03 1.82 -8.16
N CYS A 106 6.87 1.61 -7.56
CA CYS A 106 5.83 2.63 -7.45
C CYS A 106 5.31 2.66 -6.03
N LEU A 107 5.20 3.85 -5.45
CA LEU A 107 4.74 4.05 -4.07
C LEU A 107 3.56 5.01 -4.08
N LEU A 108 2.58 4.74 -3.21
CA LEU A 108 1.42 5.60 -3.06
C LEU A 108 0.99 5.63 -1.60
N TYR A 109 0.69 6.83 -1.10
CA TYR A 109 0.24 7.08 0.25
C TYR A 109 -1.20 7.62 0.20
N THR A 110 -2.07 7.09 1.05
CA THR A 110 -3.44 7.59 1.22
C THR A 110 -3.81 7.61 2.70
N SER A 111 -4.84 8.37 3.03
CA SER A 111 -5.29 8.51 4.42
C SER A 111 -6.81 8.38 4.52
N PRO A 112 -7.36 7.18 4.22
CA PRO A 112 -8.78 6.94 4.41
C PRO A 112 -9.11 6.87 5.90
N SER A 113 -10.37 7.15 6.25
CA SER A 113 -10.84 7.01 7.63
C SER A 113 -11.99 6.01 7.69
N PRO A 114 -12.04 5.14 8.72
CA PRO A 114 -13.15 4.20 8.84
C PRO A 114 -14.46 4.92 9.13
N ARG A 115 -15.51 4.54 8.42
CA ARG A 115 -16.85 5.10 8.56
C ARG A 115 -17.87 3.98 8.66
N ASP A 116 -18.95 4.27 9.34
CA ASP A 116 -20.11 3.36 9.42
C ASP A 116 -20.81 3.23 8.08
#